data_8180d3a4b29eca25ac5afbc4f37b912d
#
_entry.id   8180d3a4b29eca25ac5afbc4f37b912d
#
_cell.length_a   1.000
_cell.length_b   1.000
_cell.length_c   1.000
_cell.angle_alpha   90.00
_cell.angle_beta   90.00
_cell.angle_gamma   90.00
#
_symmetry.space_group_name_H-M   'P 1'
#
loop_
_entity.id
_entity.type
_entity.pdbx_description
1 polymer ?
#
loop_
_entity_poly.entity_id
_entity_poly.type
_entity_poly.pdbx_seq_one_letter_code
_entity_poly.pdbx_strand_id
1 'polypeptide(L)'
;MKVLIIGKNIKNVYLSLDAKNFELDKNQNAHLDLVYDGDEKYYNDRFSIMTGQKLADEVISNFRIETETAFSPENPETCDDFQYILLSKNNYINLAPEFVKQCDFNGKILEKRTAKFDYIYIDWSAELNNVQIKAIMDYLEIHPKTRLAWCFDRSELPKLLNAPDLSKTNLTTFYRLLQRAEIVFVMGEKSQMMRVKQILSTLSTLKLIYVTENQILAGVFKEDFQNKDLKVTRDVAATIIAGTIFSALITDWNLQRALMLSKINVENSKANRTLKINQLSDKLREALAIR
;
A
#
# COMPACT_ATOMS: atom_id res chain seq x y z
N MET A 1 -12.58 -13.75 10.94
CA MET A 1 -11.71 -12.56 11.10
C MET A 1 -12.18 -11.52 10.12
N LYS A 2 -12.40 -10.30 10.60
CA LYS A 2 -12.94 -9.19 9.81
C LYS A 2 -11.99 -7.98 9.86
N VAL A 3 -11.64 -7.44 8.69
CA VAL A 3 -10.68 -6.35 8.52
C VAL A 3 -11.36 -5.14 7.88
N LEU A 4 -11.22 -3.97 8.48
CA LEU A 4 -11.56 -2.70 7.84
C LEU A 4 -10.34 -2.15 7.13
N ILE A 5 -10.47 -1.87 5.84
CA ILE A 5 -9.41 -1.29 5.01
C ILE A 5 -9.70 0.19 4.79
N ILE A 6 -8.73 1.03 5.14
CA ILE A 6 -8.79 2.49 4.96
C ILE A 6 -7.73 2.90 3.93
N GLY A 7 -8.15 3.60 2.90
CA GLY A 7 -7.28 4.09 1.84
C GLY A 7 -8.08 4.80 0.76
N LYS A 8 -7.40 5.26 -0.27
CA LYS A 8 -8.01 5.81 -1.48
C LYS A 8 -8.17 4.71 -2.53
N ASN A 9 -9.20 4.80 -3.36
CA ASN A 9 -9.27 4.05 -4.60
C ASN A 9 -8.56 4.84 -5.69
N ILE A 10 -7.50 4.27 -6.23
CA ILE A 10 -6.71 4.89 -7.28
C ILE A 10 -6.83 4.03 -8.53
N LYS A 11 -7.18 4.64 -9.66
CA LYS A 11 -7.20 3.98 -10.95
C LYS A 11 -5.98 4.39 -11.75
N ASN A 12 -5.00 3.50 -11.83
CA ASN A 12 -3.84 3.66 -12.67
C ASN A 12 -4.21 3.37 -14.12
N VAL A 13 -4.09 4.37 -14.98
CA VAL A 13 -4.31 4.24 -16.42
C VAL A 13 -2.95 4.19 -17.10
N TYR A 14 -2.61 3.04 -17.67
CA TYR A 14 -1.36 2.82 -18.37
C TYR A 14 -1.53 3.14 -19.85
N LEU A 15 -0.62 3.93 -20.37
CA LEU A 15 -0.60 4.37 -21.75
C LEU A 15 0.74 3.95 -22.36
N SER A 16 0.70 3.14 -23.44
CA SER A 16 1.89 2.79 -24.22
C SER A 16 2.04 3.78 -25.36
N LEU A 17 3.14 4.51 -25.37
CA LEU A 17 3.47 5.46 -26.44
C LEU A 17 4.25 4.78 -27.54
N ASP A 18 3.95 5.14 -28.80
CA ASP A 18 4.81 4.79 -29.92
C ASP A 18 6.14 5.56 -29.77
N ALA A 19 7.24 4.81 -29.67
CA ALA A 19 8.56 5.33 -29.34
C ALA A 19 9.11 6.39 -30.32
N LYS A 20 8.43 6.60 -31.44
CA LYS A 20 8.86 7.57 -32.47
C LYS A 20 8.49 9.03 -32.10
N ASN A 21 7.54 9.23 -31.19
CA ASN A 21 6.97 10.56 -30.93
C ASN A 21 7.21 11.06 -29.50
N PHE A 22 8.10 10.40 -28.75
CA PHE A 22 8.34 10.74 -27.36
C PHE A 22 9.78 11.16 -27.11
N GLU A 23 10.02 12.42 -26.90
CA GLU A 23 11.28 12.96 -26.39
C GLU A 23 11.10 13.36 -24.92
N LEU A 24 11.90 12.76 -24.04
CA LEU A 24 12.09 13.26 -22.69
C LEU A 24 13.05 14.44 -22.74
N ASP A 25 12.74 15.51 -22.05
CA ASP A 25 13.70 16.56 -21.81
C ASP A 25 14.87 16.03 -20.96
N LYS A 26 15.97 16.81 -20.87
CA LYS A 26 17.17 16.45 -20.09
C LYS A 26 16.89 16.23 -18.61
N ASN A 27 15.73 16.63 -18.10
CA ASN A 27 15.28 16.49 -16.73
C ASN A 27 14.27 15.35 -16.54
N GLN A 28 14.04 14.53 -17.56
CA GLN A 28 13.03 13.45 -17.57
C GLN A 28 11.58 13.95 -17.43
N ASN A 29 11.31 15.21 -17.73
CA ASN A 29 9.93 15.72 -17.81
C ASN A 29 9.35 15.39 -19.17
N ALA A 30 8.21 14.72 -19.18
CA ALA A 30 7.43 14.52 -20.38
C ALA A 30 6.74 15.83 -20.76
N HIS A 31 6.78 16.21 -22.05
CA HIS A 31 5.89 17.26 -22.53
C HIS A 31 4.44 16.77 -22.48
N LEU A 32 3.70 17.29 -21.51
CA LEU A 32 2.34 16.87 -21.14
C LEU A 32 1.28 17.19 -22.21
N ASP A 33 1.56 18.11 -23.12
CA ASP A 33 0.61 18.57 -24.16
C ASP A 33 0.08 17.44 -25.04
N LEU A 34 0.88 16.37 -25.22
CA LEU A 34 0.49 15.18 -25.99
C LEU A 34 -0.50 14.26 -25.24
N VAL A 35 -0.56 14.34 -23.92
CA VAL A 35 -1.40 13.46 -23.10
C VAL A 35 -2.80 14.04 -22.93
N TYR A 36 -2.92 15.36 -22.89
CA TYR A 36 -4.18 16.05 -22.64
C TYR A 36 -5.10 16.13 -23.86
N ASP A 37 -4.56 16.07 -25.07
CA ASP A 37 -5.37 16.18 -26.30
C ASP A 37 -6.25 14.96 -26.59
N GLY A 38 -6.14 13.91 -25.76
CA GLY A 38 -7.06 12.76 -25.81
C GLY A 38 -7.05 11.98 -27.13
N ASP A 39 -6.10 12.28 -27.99
CA ASP A 39 -6.02 11.68 -29.31
C ASP A 39 -5.45 10.26 -29.19
N GLU A 40 -6.34 9.26 -29.18
CA GLU A 40 -6.02 7.84 -29.06
C GLU A 40 -5.00 7.36 -30.11
N LYS A 41 -4.74 8.14 -31.15
CA LYS A 41 -3.75 7.83 -32.20
C LYS A 41 -2.32 7.69 -31.69
N TYR A 42 -1.99 8.25 -30.54
CA TYR A 42 -0.65 8.21 -29.98
C TYR A 42 -0.40 7.01 -29.04
N TYR A 43 -1.45 6.23 -28.73
CA TYR A 43 -1.37 5.14 -27.76
C TYR A 43 -1.65 3.80 -28.45
N ASN A 44 -0.64 2.92 -28.45
CA ASN A 44 -0.79 1.59 -28.99
C ASN A 44 -1.58 0.63 -28.09
N ASP A 45 -1.61 0.92 -26.80
CA ASP A 45 -2.35 0.09 -25.83
C ASP A 45 -2.74 0.94 -24.62
N ARG A 46 -3.95 0.73 -24.14
CA ARG A 46 -4.49 1.35 -22.93
C ARG A 46 -5.12 0.30 -22.05
N PHE A 47 -4.66 0.20 -20.83
CA PHE A 47 -5.30 -0.63 -19.82
C PHE A 47 -5.31 0.11 -18.48
N SER A 48 -6.18 -0.32 -17.58
CA SER A 48 -6.28 0.28 -16.26
C SER A 48 -6.26 -0.78 -15.16
N ILE A 49 -5.69 -0.42 -14.02
CA ILE A 49 -5.63 -1.26 -12.82
C ILE A 49 -6.13 -0.42 -11.65
N MET A 50 -6.99 -1.00 -10.84
CA MET A 50 -7.36 -0.43 -9.56
C MET A 50 -6.26 -0.70 -8.54
N THR A 51 -5.88 0.33 -7.80
CA THR A 51 -4.83 0.29 -6.78
C THR A 51 -5.33 0.87 -5.45
N GLY A 52 -4.44 1.04 -4.48
CA GLY A 52 -4.81 1.54 -3.17
C GLY A 52 -5.75 0.57 -2.44
N GLN A 53 -6.76 1.10 -1.78
CA GLN A 53 -7.68 0.34 -0.94
C GLN A 53 -8.32 -0.86 -1.66
N LYS A 54 -8.69 -0.73 -2.93
CA LYS A 54 -9.33 -1.81 -3.69
C LYS A 54 -8.35 -2.96 -4.00
N LEU A 55 -7.11 -2.64 -4.30
CA LEU A 55 -6.08 -3.68 -4.47
C LEU A 55 -5.75 -4.34 -3.14
N ALA A 56 -5.65 -3.57 -2.05
CA ALA A 56 -5.45 -4.12 -0.70
C ALA A 56 -6.60 -5.07 -0.32
N ASP A 57 -7.84 -4.70 -0.62
CA ASP A 57 -9.02 -5.54 -0.43
C ASP A 57 -8.92 -6.86 -1.20
N GLU A 58 -8.57 -6.81 -2.49
CA GLU A 58 -8.36 -8.01 -3.31
C GLU A 58 -7.27 -8.91 -2.71
N VAL A 59 -6.12 -8.36 -2.35
CA VAL A 59 -4.99 -9.12 -1.79
C VAL A 59 -5.36 -9.78 -0.47
N ILE A 60 -6.00 -9.04 0.44
CA ILE A 60 -6.37 -9.53 1.78
C ILE A 60 -7.48 -10.58 1.67
N SER A 61 -8.51 -10.34 0.87
CA SER A 61 -9.63 -11.27 0.67
C SER A 61 -9.19 -12.59 0.03
N ASN A 62 -8.13 -12.59 -0.78
CA ASN A 62 -7.53 -13.80 -1.34
C ASN A 62 -7.03 -14.79 -0.27
N PHE A 63 -6.81 -14.34 0.98
CA PHE A 63 -6.50 -15.18 2.14
C PHE A 63 -7.74 -15.69 2.89
N ARG A 64 -8.93 -15.54 2.32
CA ARG A 64 -10.23 -15.89 2.93
C ARG A 64 -10.53 -15.08 4.20
N ILE A 65 -10.05 -13.87 4.25
CA ILE A 65 -10.33 -12.90 5.30
C ILE A 65 -11.53 -12.07 4.85
N GLU A 66 -12.50 -11.88 5.74
CA GLU A 66 -13.62 -10.98 5.48
C GLU A 66 -13.11 -9.53 5.54
N THR A 67 -13.32 -8.79 4.47
CA THR A 67 -12.87 -7.41 4.34
C THR A 67 -14.03 -6.45 4.19
N GLU A 68 -13.85 -5.25 4.65
CA GLU A 68 -14.75 -4.13 4.42
C GLU A 68 -13.92 -2.88 4.16
N THR A 69 -14.26 -2.13 3.13
CA THR A 69 -13.52 -0.92 2.76
C THR A 69 -14.24 0.32 3.30
N ALA A 70 -13.45 1.31 3.71
CA ALA A 70 -13.97 2.58 4.22
C ALA A 70 -14.20 3.56 3.06
N PHE A 71 -15.24 3.33 2.28
CA PHE A 71 -15.68 4.26 1.25
C PHE A 71 -16.44 5.44 1.82
N SER A 72 -16.36 6.59 1.15
CA SER A 72 -17.35 7.64 1.34
C SER A 72 -18.70 7.16 0.79
N PRO A 73 -19.78 7.18 1.58
CA PRO A 73 -21.07 6.64 1.16
C PRO A 73 -21.77 7.47 0.08
N GLU A 74 -21.27 8.68 -0.23
CA GLU A 74 -22.01 9.62 -1.07
C GLU A 74 -21.89 9.35 -2.57
N ASN A 75 -20.85 8.69 -3.03
CA ASN A 75 -20.77 8.21 -4.42
C ASN A 75 -19.54 7.32 -4.68
N PRO A 76 -19.64 5.99 -4.60
CA PRO A 76 -18.50 5.09 -4.80
C PRO A 76 -17.97 5.13 -6.26
N GLU A 77 -18.73 5.58 -7.22
CA GLU A 77 -18.30 5.66 -8.62
C GLU A 77 -17.53 6.94 -8.97
N THR A 78 -17.71 8.03 -8.20
CA THR A 78 -17.07 9.32 -8.46
C THR A 78 -15.79 9.56 -7.65
N CYS A 79 -15.42 8.62 -6.80
CA CYS A 79 -14.28 8.74 -5.88
C CYS A 79 -13.00 8.08 -6.40
N ASP A 80 -12.89 7.76 -7.67
CA ASP A 80 -11.67 7.20 -8.23
C ASP A 80 -10.67 8.32 -8.53
N ASP A 81 -9.59 8.35 -7.79
CA ASP A 81 -8.40 9.11 -8.17
C ASP A 81 -7.78 8.45 -9.40
N PHE A 82 -7.50 9.24 -10.43
CA PHE A 82 -6.87 8.75 -11.65
C PHE A 82 -5.39 9.11 -11.64
N GLN A 83 -4.57 8.14 -11.98
CA GLN A 83 -3.14 8.31 -12.16
C GLN A 83 -2.76 7.80 -13.56
N TYR A 84 -2.16 8.66 -14.38
CA TYR A 84 -1.71 8.28 -15.71
C TYR A 84 -0.25 7.86 -15.65
N ILE A 85 0.05 6.71 -16.25
CA ILE A 85 1.38 6.11 -16.25
C ILE A 85 1.78 5.87 -17.70
N LEU A 86 2.78 6.60 -18.18
CA LEU A 86 3.35 6.41 -19.50
C LEU A 86 4.37 5.28 -19.45
N LEU A 87 4.18 4.28 -20.32
CA LEU A 87 5.11 3.18 -20.51
C LEU A 87 6.03 3.46 -21.69
N SER A 88 7.32 3.48 -21.45
CA SER A 88 8.38 3.41 -22.46
C SER A 88 9.08 2.07 -22.36
N LYS A 89 9.80 1.62 -23.42
CA LYS A 89 10.41 0.29 -23.56
C LYS A 89 11.05 -0.29 -22.29
N ASN A 90 11.65 0.55 -21.43
CA ASN A 90 12.33 0.11 -20.19
C ASN A 90 12.03 0.97 -18.97
N ASN A 91 11.16 1.97 -19.09
CA ASN A 91 10.85 2.91 -18.00
C ASN A 91 9.36 3.22 -17.98
N TYR A 92 8.89 3.70 -16.86
CA TYR A 92 7.57 4.32 -16.75
C TYR A 92 7.69 5.71 -16.12
N ILE A 93 6.81 6.61 -16.54
CA ILE A 93 6.68 7.95 -15.98
C ILE A 93 5.30 8.06 -15.38
N ASN A 94 5.26 8.43 -14.12
CA ASN A 94 4.03 8.69 -13.43
C ASN A 94 3.63 10.16 -13.64
N LEU A 95 2.50 10.37 -14.29
CA LEU A 95 1.91 11.68 -14.48
C LEU A 95 0.83 11.85 -13.44
N ALA A 96 1.15 12.52 -12.34
CA ALA A 96 0.12 12.91 -11.37
C ALA A 96 -0.77 13.99 -12.01
N PRO A 97 -2.08 13.77 -12.19
CA PRO A 97 -2.96 14.82 -12.65
C PRO A 97 -3.02 15.95 -11.61
N GLU A 98 -3.01 17.20 -12.06
CA GLU A 98 -3.15 18.37 -11.16
C GLU A 98 -4.50 18.43 -10.42
N PHE A 99 -5.46 17.60 -10.82
CA PHE A 99 -6.84 17.60 -10.32
C PHE A 99 -7.26 16.22 -9.80
N VAL A 100 -6.62 15.77 -8.75
CA VAL A 100 -7.09 14.58 -8.02
C VAL A 100 -8.15 15.04 -7.01
N LYS A 101 -9.43 14.68 -7.23
CA LYS A 101 -10.43 14.81 -6.18
C LYS A 101 -10.01 13.89 -5.02
N GLN A 102 -9.71 14.47 -3.88
CA GLN A 102 -9.46 13.69 -2.68
C GLN A 102 -10.78 13.02 -2.27
N CYS A 103 -10.80 11.70 -2.32
CA CYS A 103 -11.84 10.93 -1.64
C CYS A 103 -11.47 10.84 -0.18
N ASP A 104 -12.01 11.74 0.60
CA ASP A 104 -11.76 11.74 2.02
C ASP A 104 -12.53 10.59 2.69
N PHE A 105 -11.80 9.72 3.37
CA PHE A 105 -12.37 8.82 4.33
C PHE A 105 -13.19 9.63 5.34
N ASN A 106 -14.49 9.43 5.37
CA ASN A 106 -15.36 10.10 6.33
C ASN A 106 -15.36 9.31 7.65
N GLY A 107 -14.73 9.87 8.68
CA GLY A 107 -14.68 9.25 10.03
C GLY A 107 -16.05 8.87 10.60
N LYS A 108 -17.14 9.54 10.15
CA LYS A 108 -18.53 9.17 10.52
C LYS A 108 -18.92 7.74 10.14
N ILE A 109 -18.20 7.12 9.21
CA ILE A 109 -18.41 5.70 8.88
C ILE A 109 -18.09 4.82 10.08
N LEU A 110 -17.05 5.14 10.84
CA LEU A 110 -16.71 4.41 12.06
C LEU A 110 -17.72 4.61 13.19
N GLU A 111 -18.27 5.84 13.33
CA GLU A 111 -19.27 6.15 14.34
C GLU A 111 -20.59 5.39 14.14
N LYS A 112 -20.98 5.16 12.88
CA LYS A 112 -22.23 4.48 12.52
C LYS A 112 -22.12 2.96 12.50
N ARG A 113 -20.91 2.39 12.59
CA ARG A 113 -20.70 0.94 12.47
C ARG A 113 -20.80 0.28 13.84
N THR A 114 -21.83 -0.52 14.01
CA THR A 114 -21.95 -1.48 15.12
C THR A 114 -21.08 -2.72 14.90
N ALA A 115 -20.55 -2.91 13.68
CA ALA A 115 -19.70 -4.03 13.34
C ALA A 115 -18.33 -3.92 14.02
N LYS A 116 -17.94 -4.99 14.71
CA LYS A 116 -16.61 -5.12 15.31
C LYS A 116 -15.64 -5.64 14.26
N PHE A 117 -14.50 -4.95 14.12
CA PHE A 117 -13.39 -5.41 13.30
C PHE A 117 -12.32 -6.01 14.21
N ASP A 118 -11.68 -7.08 13.73
CA ASP A 118 -10.50 -7.64 14.39
C ASP A 118 -9.26 -6.79 14.10
N TYR A 119 -9.21 -6.22 12.88
CA TYR A 119 -8.15 -5.31 12.46
C TYR A 119 -8.67 -4.10 11.69
N ILE A 120 -7.95 -2.99 11.83
CA ILE A 120 -7.96 -1.86 10.90
C ILE A 120 -6.64 -1.92 10.12
N TYR A 121 -6.72 -1.95 8.79
CA TYR A 121 -5.58 -1.88 7.89
C TYR A 121 -5.60 -0.53 7.17
N ILE A 122 -4.60 0.30 7.41
CA ILE A 122 -4.43 1.60 6.75
C ILE A 122 -3.45 1.41 5.61
N ASP A 123 -3.94 1.53 4.38
CA ASP A 123 -3.15 1.34 3.16
C ASP A 123 -2.24 2.54 2.87
N TRP A 124 -1.21 2.35 2.03
CA TRP A 124 -0.28 3.38 1.56
C TRP A 124 -0.96 4.61 0.95
N SER A 125 -2.11 4.40 0.32
CA SER A 125 -2.90 5.44 -0.33
C SER A 125 -3.67 6.33 0.65
N ALA A 126 -3.69 6.00 1.93
CA ALA A 126 -4.44 6.74 2.94
C ALA A 126 -3.70 8.02 3.37
N GLU A 127 -4.17 9.18 2.93
CA GLU A 127 -3.74 10.46 3.48
C GLU A 127 -4.69 10.86 4.61
N LEU A 128 -4.30 10.55 5.86
CA LEU A 128 -5.13 10.80 7.02
C LEU A 128 -4.93 12.22 7.58
N ASN A 129 -6.02 12.97 7.73
CA ASN A 129 -6.04 14.21 8.47
C ASN A 129 -6.32 13.96 9.98
N ASN A 130 -6.19 15.01 10.79
CA ASN A 130 -6.35 14.90 12.24
C ASN A 130 -7.76 14.44 12.67
N VAL A 131 -8.81 14.77 11.91
CA VAL A 131 -10.20 14.38 12.21
C VAL A 131 -10.37 12.87 11.99
N GLN A 132 -9.82 12.36 10.89
CA GLN A 132 -9.86 10.94 10.55
C GLN A 132 -9.04 10.11 11.54
N ILE A 133 -7.83 10.58 11.89
CA ILE A 133 -6.98 9.94 12.91
C ILE A 133 -7.72 9.88 14.25
N LYS A 134 -8.39 10.98 14.64
CA LYS A 134 -9.19 11.01 15.86
C LYS A 134 -10.33 10.00 15.81
N ALA A 135 -11.09 9.93 14.71
CA ALA A 135 -12.17 8.95 14.56
C ALA A 135 -11.68 7.50 14.69
N ILE A 136 -10.50 7.19 14.13
CA ILE A 136 -9.89 5.86 14.29
C ILE A 136 -9.52 5.62 15.76
N MET A 137 -8.93 6.61 16.44
CA MET A 137 -8.57 6.50 17.85
C MET A 137 -9.81 6.26 18.73
N ASP A 138 -10.86 7.07 18.54
CA ASP A 138 -12.12 6.95 19.28
C ASP A 138 -12.74 5.55 19.07
N TYR A 139 -12.70 5.02 17.85
CA TYR A 139 -13.13 3.66 17.55
C TYR A 139 -12.28 2.60 18.29
N LEU A 140 -10.95 2.73 18.29
CA LEU A 140 -10.05 1.80 19.00
C LEU A 140 -10.21 1.85 20.54
N GLU A 141 -10.60 3.00 21.10
CA GLU A 141 -10.92 3.13 22.52
C GLU A 141 -12.19 2.38 22.89
N ILE A 142 -13.22 2.45 22.05
CA ILE A 142 -14.48 1.70 22.22
C ILE A 142 -14.29 0.20 21.97
N HIS A 143 -13.38 -0.16 21.04
CA HIS A 143 -13.09 -1.54 20.66
C HIS A 143 -11.63 -1.92 20.94
N PRO A 144 -11.22 -2.09 22.21
CA PRO A 144 -9.81 -2.25 22.60
C PRO A 144 -9.16 -3.55 22.09
N LYS A 145 -9.97 -4.51 21.62
CA LYS A 145 -9.48 -5.76 21.00
C LYS A 145 -9.14 -5.60 19.51
N THR A 146 -9.63 -4.53 18.88
CA THR A 146 -9.29 -4.23 17.49
C THR A 146 -7.81 -3.84 17.39
N ARG A 147 -7.08 -4.45 16.49
CA ARG A 147 -5.66 -4.22 16.24
C ARG A 147 -5.47 -3.34 15.03
N LEU A 148 -4.32 -2.70 14.92
CA LEU A 148 -4.01 -1.75 13.87
C LEU A 148 -2.78 -2.20 13.07
N ALA A 149 -2.90 -2.20 11.75
CA ALA A 149 -1.79 -2.25 10.81
C ALA A 149 -1.76 -0.97 9.99
N TRP A 150 -0.58 -0.36 9.84
CA TRP A 150 -0.46 0.93 9.16
C TRP A 150 0.70 0.96 8.17
N CYS A 151 0.41 1.38 6.95
CA CYS A 151 1.39 1.53 5.88
C CYS A 151 1.79 3.00 5.71
N PHE A 152 3.08 3.29 5.78
CA PHE A 152 3.66 4.62 5.60
C PHE A 152 4.41 4.70 4.28
N ASP A 153 3.96 5.54 3.39
CA ASP A 153 4.63 5.83 2.13
C ASP A 153 5.82 6.78 2.31
N ARG A 154 6.47 7.12 1.20
CA ARG A 154 7.60 8.04 1.19
C ARG A 154 7.23 9.45 1.62
N SER A 155 6.02 9.91 1.37
CA SER A 155 5.56 11.26 1.72
C SER A 155 5.38 11.41 3.24
N GLU A 156 5.02 10.34 3.92
CA GLU A 156 4.85 10.30 5.36
C GLU A 156 6.13 9.96 6.13
N LEU A 157 7.12 9.39 5.46
CA LEU A 157 8.40 9.03 6.07
C LEU A 157 9.08 10.17 6.86
N PRO A 158 9.06 11.45 6.42
CA PRO A 158 9.57 12.55 7.21
C PRO A 158 8.89 12.71 8.57
N LYS A 159 7.60 12.39 8.70
CA LYS A 159 6.88 12.41 9.99
C LYS A 159 7.46 11.37 10.94
N LEU A 160 7.79 10.18 10.44
CA LEU A 160 8.45 9.13 11.24
C LEU A 160 9.87 9.51 11.60
N LEU A 161 10.67 10.02 10.65
CA LEU A 161 12.09 10.38 10.87
C LEU A 161 12.27 11.54 11.87
N ASN A 162 11.26 12.39 11.99
CA ASN A 162 11.20 13.51 12.93
C ASN A 162 10.31 13.23 14.14
N ALA A 163 9.95 11.97 14.37
CA ALA A 163 9.10 11.60 15.50
C ALA A 163 9.77 11.99 16.82
N PRO A 164 9.00 12.51 17.80
CA PRO A 164 9.46 12.69 19.16
C PRO A 164 9.73 11.32 19.80
N ASP A 165 10.25 11.34 21.02
CA ASP A 165 10.35 10.14 21.83
C ASP A 165 8.94 9.52 22.03
N LEU A 166 8.70 8.39 21.38
CA LEU A 166 7.40 7.71 21.37
C LEU A 166 7.05 7.03 22.71
N SER A 167 7.96 7.03 23.68
CA SER A 167 7.68 6.56 25.04
C SER A 167 6.92 7.61 25.89
N LYS A 168 6.87 8.87 25.45
CA LYS A 168 6.21 9.95 26.15
C LYS A 168 4.68 9.87 26.02
N THR A 169 3.98 10.44 27.01
CA THR A 169 2.51 10.47 27.06
C THR A 169 1.90 11.65 26.31
N ASN A 170 2.62 12.79 26.21
CA ASN A 170 2.13 14.02 25.57
C ASN A 170 2.44 14.05 24.07
N LEU A 171 1.91 13.06 23.35
CA LEU A 171 2.07 12.95 21.91
C LEU A 171 0.88 13.52 21.16
N THR A 172 1.12 14.00 19.93
CA THR A 172 0.02 14.37 19.03
C THR A 172 -0.81 13.11 18.68
N THR A 173 -2.03 13.33 18.23
CA THR A 173 -2.97 12.24 17.88
C THR A 173 -2.36 11.26 16.89
N PHE A 174 -1.57 11.75 15.93
CA PHE A 174 -0.84 10.91 14.96
C PHE A 174 0.09 9.89 15.66
N TYR A 175 0.94 10.36 16.57
CA TYR A 175 1.90 9.47 17.26
C TYR A 175 1.21 8.58 18.30
N ARG A 176 0.10 9.03 18.88
CA ARG A 176 -0.73 8.18 19.74
C ARG A 176 -1.36 7.03 18.95
N LEU A 177 -1.82 7.29 17.71
CA LEU A 177 -2.31 6.23 16.83
C LEU A 177 -1.18 5.27 16.45
N LEU A 178 0.02 5.79 16.16
CA LEU A 178 1.19 4.95 15.86
C LEU A 178 1.56 4.02 17.03
N GLN A 179 1.45 4.48 18.29
CA GLN A 179 1.65 3.63 19.47
C GLN A 179 0.66 2.47 19.56
N ARG A 180 -0.52 2.59 18.93
CA ARG A 180 -1.54 1.54 18.88
C ARG A 180 -1.30 0.51 17.77
N ALA A 181 -0.39 0.79 16.84
CA ALA A 181 -0.11 -0.10 15.74
C ALA A 181 0.63 -1.37 16.20
N GLU A 182 0.15 -2.53 15.78
CA GLU A 182 0.83 -3.81 15.97
C GLU A 182 1.79 -4.10 14.82
N ILE A 183 1.41 -3.71 13.61
CA ILE A 183 2.21 -3.92 12.40
C ILE A 183 2.36 -2.57 11.68
N VAL A 184 3.60 -2.23 11.36
CA VAL A 184 3.90 -1.03 10.58
C VAL A 184 4.71 -1.42 9.35
N PHE A 185 4.22 -1.01 8.21
CA PHE A 185 4.92 -1.10 6.94
C PHE A 185 5.47 0.27 6.59
N VAL A 186 6.72 0.33 6.19
CA VAL A 186 7.38 1.58 5.77
C VAL A 186 8.01 1.42 4.41
N MET A 187 7.64 2.27 3.47
CA MET A 187 8.28 2.35 2.16
C MET A 187 9.34 3.44 2.17
N GLY A 188 10.57 3.08 1.85
CA GLY A 188 11.66 4.05 1.85
C GLY A 188 12.95 3.54 1.26
N GLU A 189 14.00 4.33 1.39
CA GLU A 189 15.34 3.97 0.97
C GLU A 189 16.06 3.17 2.07
N LYS A 190 16.93 2.26 1.67
CA LYS A 190 17.71 1.43 2.60
C LYS A 190 18.52 2.26 3.60
N SER A 191 19.01 3.43 3.19
CA SER A 191 19.74 4.39 4.02
C SER A 191 18.95 4.89 5.23
N GLN A 192 17.62 4.97 5.11
CA GLN A 192 16.72 5.49 6.15
C GLN A 192 16.24 4.41 7.12
N MET A 193 16.35 3.13 6.74
CA MET A 193 15.81 2.00 7.49
C MET A 193 16.30 1.95 8.95
N MET A 194 17.60 2.13 9.17
CA MET A 194 18.18 2.04 10.51
C MET A 194 17.62 3.10 11.45
N ARG A 195 17.40 4.31 10.94
CA ARG A 195 16.82 5.40 11.73
C ARG A 195 15.36 5.14 12.07
N VAL A 196 14.57 4.69 11.10
CA VAL A 196 13.17 4.28 11.35
C VAL A 196 13.11 3.16 12.38
N LYS A 197 13.96 2.13 12.23
CA LYS A 197 14.04 1.03 13.18
C LYS A 197 14.38 1.51 14.58
N GLN A 198 15.34 2.43 14.73
CA GLN A 198 15.72 3.01 16.02
C GLN A 198 14.55 3.76 16.67
N ILE A 199 13.83 4.59 15.91
CA ILE A 199 12.68 5.35 16.42
C ILE A 199 11.57 4.42 16.87
N LEU A 200 11.23 3.43 16.05
CA LEU A 200 10.13 2.50 16.34
C LEU A 200 10.50 1.39 17.33
N SER A 201 11.79 1.22 17.65
CA SER A 201 12.25 0.21 18.62
C SER A 201 11.78 0.50 20.06
N THR A 202 11.35 1.72 20.35
CA THR A 202 10.72 2.07 21.64
C THR A 202 9.34 1.44 21.82
N LEU A 203 8.72 0.95 20.72
CA LEU A 203 7.43 0.28 20.71
C LEU A 203 7.65 -1.24 20.69
N SER A 204 7.75 -1.85 21.85
CA SER A 204 8.20 -3.25 22.04
C SER A 204 7.31 -4.31 21.36
N THR A 205 6.04 -4.02 21.11
CA THR A 205 5.08 -4.95 20.50
C THR A 205 4.96 -4.81 18.99
N LEU A 206 5.59 -3.78 18.42
CA LEU A 206 5.43 -3.41 17.02
C LEU A 206 6.26 -4.31 16.10
N LYS A 207 5.62 -4.86 15.07
CA LYS A 207 6.29 -5.53 13.95
C LYS A 207 6.57 -4.53 12.84
N LEU A 208 7.83 -4.19 12.63
CA LEU A 208 8.25 -3.31 11.54
C LEU A 208 8.63 -4.12 10.30
N ILE A 209 7.97 -3.85 9.19
CA ILE A 209 8.31 -4.34 7.86
C ILE A 209 8.73 -3.16 7.00
N TYR A 210 9.95 -3.21 6.47
CA TYR A 210 10.49 -2.15 5.63
C TYR A 210 10.58 -2.62 4.17
N VAL A 211 9.98 -1.86 3.27
CA VAL A 211 9.94 -2.17 1.84
C VAL A 211 10.78 -1.16 1.08
N THR A 212 11.79 -1.63 0.37
CA THR A 212 12.57 -0.83 -0.55
C THR A 212 12.14 -1.12 -2.00
N GLU A 213 12.87 -0.62 -2.96
CA GLU A 213 12.61 -0.85 -4.37
C GLU A 213 12.66 -2.34 -4.78
N ASN A 214 13.54 -3.12 -4.14
CA ASN A 214 13.81 -4.51 -4.49
C ASN A 214 14.01 -5.43 -3.28
N GLN A 215 13.75 -4.97 -2.06
CA GLN A 215 13.95 -5.75 -0.83
C GLN A 215 12.81 -5.56 0.15
N ILE A 216 12.50 -6.63 0.85
CA ILE A 216 11.60 -6.64 2.00
C ILE A 216 12.43 -7.02 3.22
N LEU A 217 12.38 -6.20 4.25
CA LEU A 217 13.23 -6.32 5.43
C LEU A 217 12.35 -6.33 6.69
N ALA A 218 12.50 -7.32 7.54
CA ALA A 218 11.75 -7.44 8.79
C ALA A 218 12.57 -8.13 9.87
N GLY A 219 13.00 -7.39 10.88
CA GLY A 219 13.89 -7.91 11.93
C GLY A 219 15.24 -8.35 11.35
N VAL A 220 15.50 -9.66 11.43
CA VAL A 220 16.71 -10.32 10.87
C VAL A 220 16.45 -10.91 9.48
N PHE A 221 15.20 -10.96 9.05
CA PHE A 221 14.80 -11.56 7.79
C PHE A 221 14.88 -10.55 6.65
N LYS A 222 15.29 -11.04 5.48
CA LYS A 222 15.40 -10.28 4.25
C LYS A 222 14.95 -11.15 3.09
N GLU A 223 14.15 -10.57 2.19
CA GLU A 223 13.84 -11.16 0.89
C GLU A 223 14.12 -10.14 -0.21
N ASP A 224 14.88 -10.55 -1.21
CA ASP A 224 15.06 -9.79 -2.44
C ASP A 224 13.97 -10.19 -3.43
N PHE A 225 13.35 -9.23 -4.09
CA PHE A 225 12.34 -9.49 -5.12
C PHE A 225 12.65 -8.72 -6.40
N GLN A 226 12.16 -9.23 -7.51
CA GLN A 226 12.27 -8.59 -8.81
C GLN A 226 10.89 -8.27 -9.34
N ASN A 227 10.64 -6.99 -9.56
CA ASN A 227 9.47 -6.57 -10.32
C ASN A 227 9.85 -6.56 -11.80
N LYS A 228 9.58 -7.67 -12.50
CA LYS A 228 9.91 -7.84 -13.93
C LYS A 228 8.84 -7.27 -14.85
N ASP A 229 7.64 -7.05 -14.33
CA ASP A 229 6.54 -6.49 -15.09
C ASP A 229 6.51 -4.97 -14.91
N LEU A 230 6.93 -4.22 -15.94
CA LEU A 230 6.85 -2.76 -15.97
C LEU A 230 5.42 -2.23 -15.74
N LYS A 231 4.42 -3.08 -15.90
CA LYS A 231 3.01 -2.74 -15.63
C LYS A 231 2.66 -2.71 -14.14
N VAL A 232 3.54 -3.24 -13.30
CA VAL A 232 3.37 -3.20 -11.83
C VAL A 232 4.23 -2.06 -11.30
N THR A 233 3.61 -0.93 -11.02
CA THR A 233 4.31 0.21 -10.42
C THR A 233 4.77 -0.13 -9.01
N ARG A 234 5.67 0.67 -8.47
CA ARG A 234 6.20 0.51 -7.12
C ARG A 234 5.09 0.49 -6.06
N ASP A 235 4.09 1.37 -6.18
CA ASP A 235 2.99 1.46 -5.22
C ASP A 235 2.10 0.22 -5.28
N VAL A 236 1.85 -0.30 -6.49
CA VAL A 236 1.15 -1.57 -6.68
C VAL A 236 1.93 -2.72 -6.03
N ALA A 237 3.24 -2.80 -6.29
CA ALA A 237 4.10 -3.81 -5.67
C ALA A 237 4.08 -3.71 -4.13
N ALA A 238 4.18 -2.51 -3.59
CA ALA A 238 4.13 -2.27 -2.15
C ALA A 238 2.80 -2.70 -1.52
N THR A 239 1.67 -2.40 -2.16
CA THR A 239 0.34 -2.84 -1.70
C THR A 239 0.23 -4.38 -1.72
N ILE A 240 0.70 -5.05 -2.77
CA ILE A 240 0.72 -6.52 -2.84
C ILE A 240 1.60 -7.10 -1.72
N ILE A 241 2.79 -6.55 -1.51
CA ILE A 241 3.72 -6.99 -0.47
C ILE A 241 3.07 -6.83 0.91
N ALA A 242 2.63 -5.62 1.25
CA ALA A 242 2.08 -5.33 2.56
C ALA A 242 0.79 -6.12 2.85
N GLY A 243 -0.15 -6.16 1.90
CA GLY A 243 -1.38 -6.92 2.03
C GLY A 243 -1.13 -8.43 2.20
N THR A 244 -0.15 -9.00 1.47
CA THR A 244 0.21 -10.41 1.60
C THR A 244 0.85 -10.72 2.95
N ILE A 245 1.83 -9.91 3.40
CA ILE A 245 2.48 -10.11 4.70
C ILE A 245 1.47 -9.94 5.83
N PHE A 246 0.66 -8.89 5.78
CA PHE A 246 -0.39 -8.65 6.75
C PHE A 246 -1.32 -9.87 6.86
N SER A 247 -1.88 -10.31 5.74
CA SER A 247 -2.81 -11.45 5.69
C SER A 247 -2.18 -12.75 6.21
N ALA A 248 -0.92 -13.01 5.83
CA ALA A 248 -0.21 -14.18 6.32
C ALA A 248 0.00 -14.11 7.83
N LEU A 249 0.44 -12.97 8.38
CA LEU A 249 0.69 -12.82 9.81
C LEU A 249 -0.56 -12.97 10.66
N ILE A 250 -1.70 -12.44 10.21
CA ILE A 250 -2.96 -12.54 10.96
C ILE A 250 -3.63 -13.91 10.81
N THR A 251 -3.18 -14.73 9.85
CA THR A 251 -3.59 -16.14 9.67
C THR A 251 -2.53 -17.14 10.19
N ASP A 252 -1.73 -16.71 11.16
CA ASP A 252 -0.77 -17.51 11.93
C ASP A 252 0.44 -18.05 11.14
N TRP A 253 0.77 -17.45 9.99
CA TRP A 253 2.02 -17.74 9.33
C TRP A 253 3.18 -17.05 10.07
N ASN A 254 4.33 -17.74 10.16
CA ASN A 254 5.52 -17.07 10.70
C ASN A 254 6.05 -15.99 9.75
N LEU A 255 6.80 -15.03 10.31
CA LEU A 255 7.28 -13.85 9.56
C LEU A 255 8.11 -14.23 8.33
N GLN A 256 9.01 -15.20 8.44
CA GLN A 256 9.85 -15.63 7.32
C GLN A 256 9.02 -16.15 6.14
N ARG A 257 8.05 -17.02 6.42
CA ARG A 257 7.13 -17.52 5.38
C ARG A 257 6.25 -16.42 4.80
N ALA A 258 5.80 -15.48 5.63
CA ALA A 258 5.03 -14.31 5.16
C ALA A 258 5.84 -13.47 4.16
N LEU A 259 7.13 -13.23 4.42
CA LEU A 259 8.02 -12.54 3.49
C LEU A 259 8.21 -13.33 2.18
N MET A 260 8.43 -14.64 2.26
CA MET A 260 8.54 -15.50 1.07
C MET A 260 7.27 -15.49 0.24
N LEU A 261 6.09 -15.58 0.88
CA LEU A 261 4.79 -15.48 0.20
C LEU A 261 4.63 -14.16 -0.52
N SER A 262 5.02 -13.05 0.12
CA SER A 262 4.90 -11.73 -0.48
C SER A 262 5.81 -11.54 -1.69
N LYS A 263 7.04 -12.07 -1.63
CA LYS A 263 7.95 -12.14 -2.77
C LYS A 263 7.31 -12.92 -3.93
N ILE A 264 6.84 -14.13 -3.65
CA ILE A 264 6.19 -14.98 -4.66
C ILE A 264 4.97 -14.26 -5.27
N ASN A 265 4.17 -13.59 -4.44
CA ASN A 265 3.00 -12.87 -4.92
C ASN A 265 3.38 -11.73 -5.86
N VAL A 266 4.29 -10.86 -5.45
CA VAL A 266 4.68 -9.70 -6.28
C VAL A 266 5.38 -10.12 -7.58
N GLU A 267 6.22 -11.16 -7.55
CA GLU A 267 6.95 -11.64 -8.73
C GLU A 267 6.05 -12.39 -9.75
N ASN A 268 4.91 -12.91 -9.31
CA ASN A 268 3.97 -13.65 -10.15
C ASN A 268 2.65 -12.90 -10.40
N SER A 269 2.44 -11.75 -9.76
CA SER A 269 1.28 -10.91 -10.04
C SER A 269 1.44 -10.28 -11.41
N LYS A 270 0.36 -10.37 -12.19
CA LYS A 270 0.21 -9.64 -13.45
C LYS A 270 -0.62 -8.39 -13.18
N ALA A 271 -0.56 -7.44 -14.08
CA ALA A 271 -1.24 -6.16 -13.99
C ALA A 271 -2.71 -6.22 -13.49
N ASN A 272 -3.40 -7.34 -13.67
CA ASN A 272 -4.82 -7.51 -13.33
C ASN A 272 -5.10 -8.73 -12.44
N ARG A 273 -4.10 -9.35 -11.83
CA ARG A 273 -4.31 -10.57 -11.04
C ARG A 273 -3.27 -10.73 -9.93
N THR A 274 -3.71 -10.69 -8.71
CA THR A 274 -2.96 -11.20 -7.56
C THR A 274 -3.23 -12.71 -7.36
N LEU A 275 -2.29 -13.41 -6.72
CA LEU A 275 -2.44 -14.85 -6.51
C LEU A 275 -3.33 -15.14 -5.30
N LYS A 276 -4.21 -16.13 -5.43
CA LYS A 276 -4.99 -16.68 -4.31
C LYS A 276 -4.09 -17.51 -3.39
N ILE A 277 -4.49 -17.62 -2.11
CA ILE A 277 -3.71 -18.33 -1.09
C ILE A 277 -3.32 -19.76 -1.47
N ASN A 278 -4.17 -20.49 -2.16
CA ASN A 278 -3.85 -21.84 -2.61
C ASN A 278 -2.71 -21.84 -3.61
N GLN A 279 -2.75 -20.95 -4.61
CA GLN A 279 -1.68 -20.79 -5.60
C GLN A 279 -0.35 -20.32 -4.96
N LEU A 280 -0.43 -19.41 -3.98
CA LEU A 280 0.73 -18.98 -3.21
C LEU A 280 1.33 -20.13 -2.40
N SER A 281 0.49 -20.95 -1.76
CA SER A 281 0.93 -22.09 -0.97
C SER A 281 1.63 -23.15 -1.83
N ASP A 282 1.10 -23.42 -3.03
CA ASP A 282 1.70 -24.39 -3.95
C ASP A 282 3.07 -23.88 -4.44
N LYS A 283 3.15 -22.63 -4.88
CA LYS A 283 4.42 -22.01 -5.28
C LYS A 283 5.44 -21.93 -4.13
N LEU A 284 5.00 -21.71 -2.89
CA LEU A 284 5.88 -21.74 -1.73
C LEU A 284 6.44 -23.16 -1.49
N ARG A 285 5.62 -24.21 -1.63
CA ARG A 285 6.09 -25.60 -1.53
C ARG A 285 7.12 -25.92 -2.60
N GLU A 286 6.87 -25.51 -3.85
CA GLU A 286 7.83 -25.64 -4.96
C GLU A 286 9.16 -24.94 -4.61
N ALA A 287 9.11 -23.69 -4.16
CA ALA A 287 10.29 -22.91 -3.81
C ALA A 287 11.09 -23.51 -2.62
N LEU A 288 10.41 -24.17 -1.69
CA LEU A 288 11.05 -24.85 -0.54
C LEU A 288 11.60 -26.22 -0.91
N ALA A 289 11.03 -26.91 -1.90
CA ALA A 289 11.51 -28.21 -2.40
C ALA A 289 12.80 -28.09 -3.23
N ILE A 290 13.08 -26.92 -3.80
CA ILE A 290 14.27 -26.61 -4.59
C ILE A 290 15.48 -26.23 -3.70
N ARG A 291 15.25 -25.90 -2.43
CA ARG A 291 16.29 -25.56 -1.44
C ARG A 291 16.73 -26.78 -0.63
#